data_caefec097181db55f3fc54eb8e57d332
#
_entry.id   caefec097181db55f3fc54eb8e57d332
#
_cell.length_a   1.000
_cell.length_b   1.000
_cell.length_c   1.000
_cell.angle_alpha   90.00
_cell.angle_beta   90.00
_cell.angle_gamma   90.00
#
_symmetry.space_group_name_H-M   'P 1'
#
loop_
_entity.id
_entity.type
_entity.pdbx_description
1 polymer ?
#
loop_
_entity_poly.entity_id
_entity_poly.type
_entity_poly.pdbx_seq_one_letter_code
_entity_poly.pdbx_strand_id
1 'polypeptide(L)'
;MEIYPAGSRPTRRAPAENFTGTVWQDPIISAPAPARVVINRVGFEPGARTAWHTHPFGQTLYVISGVGRFQTQGQPVREIKAGDVIWIPPGEKHWHGGAPTTGMVHIATQEAQDGKTANWMEHVSDADYNAKVG
;
A
#
# COMPACT_ATOMS: atom_id res chain seq x y z
N MET A 1 11.76 8.34 -24.96
CA MET A 1 11.58 9.02 -23.66
C MET A 1 10.12 9.45 -23.54
N GLU A 2 9.47 9.21 -22.41
CA GLU A 2 8.09 9.55 -22.16
C GLU A 2 7.97 10.40 -20.91
N ILE A 3 7.17 11.46 -21.00
CA ILE A 3 6.87 12.32 -19.84
C ILE A 3 5.39 12.21 -19.56
N TYR A 4 5.05 11.88 -18.32
CA TYR A 4 3.68 11.84 -17.82
C TYR A 4 3.47 13.11 -16.97
N PRO A 5 2.88 14.17 -17.53
CA PRO A 5 2.74 15.44 -16.81
C PRO A 5 1.91 15.29 -15.52
N ALA A 6 2.21 16.13 -14.55
CA ALA A 6 1.38 16.21 -13.35
C ALA A 6 -0.08 16.47 -13.73
N GLY A 7 -1.01 15.75 -13.09
CA GLY A 7 -2.44 15.86 -13.38
C GLY A 7 -2.93 15.11 -14.60
N SER A 8 -2.03 14.49 -15.41
CA SER A 8 -2.45 13.71 -16.56
C SER A 8 -3.04 12.34 -16.18
N ARG A 9 -2.78 11.87 -14.97
CA ARG A 9 -3.35 10.64 -14.44
C ARG A 9 -4.21 11.02 -13.23
N PRO A 10 -5.53 10.85 -13.31
CA PRO A 10 -6.40 11.32 -12.24
C PRO A 10 -6.22 10.53 -10.94
N THR A 11 -6.36 11.21 -9.81
CA THR A 11 -6.51 10.59 -8.51
C THR A 11 -7.80 9.77 -8.50
N ARG A 12 -7.75 8.58 -7.96
CA ARG A 12 -8.92 7.72 -7.82
C ARG A 12 -9.08 7.22 -6.40
N ARG A 13 -10.30 6.95 -6.03
CA ARG A 13 -10.58 6.29 -4.76
C ARG A 13 -10.30 4.80 -4.91
N ALA A 14 -9.58 4.23 -3.95
CA ALA A 14 -9.30 2.80 -3.94
C ALA A 14 -10.61 2.01 -3.72
N PRO A 15 -10.76 0.85 -4.38
CA PRO A 15 -12.02 0.09 -4.32
C PRO A 15 -12.25 -0.54 -2.95
N ALA A 16 -13.49 -0.45 -2.46
CA ALA A 16 -13.89 -1.04 -1.17
C ALA A 16 -13.72 -2.56 -1.13
N GLU A 17 -13.63 -3.20 -2.27
CA GLU A 17 -13.32 -4.63 -2.37
C GLU A 17 -11.98 -4.99 -1.71
N ASN A 18 -10.98 -4.12 -1.84
CA ASN A 18 -9.60 -4.37 -1.38
C ASN A 18 -9.14 -3.41 -0.29
N PHE A 19 -9.98 -2.48 0.13
CA PHE A 19 -9.63 -1.45 1.12
C PHE A 19 -10.78 -1.19 2.07
N THR A 20 -10.46 -0.93 3.34
CA THR A 20 -11.41 -0.46 4.34
C THR A 20 -11.14 1.01 4.60
N GLY A 21 -12.20 1.82 4.68
CA GLY A 21 -12.11 3.25 4.85
C GLY A 21 -11.77 3.98 3.55
N THR A 22 -11.40 5.24 3.65
CA THR A 22 -11.11 6.08 2.48
C THR A 22 -9.62 6.08 2.18
N VAL A 23 -9.29 5.64 0.98
CA VAL A 23 -7.92 5.57 0.47
C VAL A 23 -7.89 6.18 -0.93
N TRP A 24 -6.90 7.04 -1.16
CA TRP A 24 -6.69 7.72 -2.43
C TRP A 24 -5.46 7.17 -3.12
N GLN A 25 -5.58 6.91 -4.41
CA GLN A 25 -4.48 6.38 -5.24
C GLN A 25 -4.16 7.34 -6.37
N ASP A 26 -2.88 7.70 -6.47
CA ASP A 26 -2.36 8.45 -7.59
C ASP A 26 -1.39 7.55 -8.36
N PRO A 27 -1.74 7.12 -9.58
CA PRO A 27 -0.82 6.35 -10.41
C PRO A 27 0.43 7.18 -10.74
N ILE A 28 1.60 6.64 -10.48
CA ILE A 28 2.87 7.26 -10.87
C ILE A 28 3.31 6.71 -12.22
N ILE A 29 3.48 5.40 -12.29
CA ILE A 29 3.83 4.74 -13.55
C ILE A 29 3.41 3.28 -13.53
N SER A 30 2.99 2.79 -14.67
CA SER A 30 2.94 1.38 -15.02
C SER A 30 3.83 1.24 -16.24
N ALA A 31 5.08 0.86 -16.02
CA ALA A 31 6.10 0.92 -17.07
C ALA A 31 5.76 0.01 -18.24
N PRO A 32 6.03 0.43 -19.48
CA PRO A 32 5.77 -0.40 -20.65
C PRO A 32 6.72 -1.61 -20.69
N ALA A 33 6.21 -2.71 -21.22
CA ALA A 33 7.00 -3.92 -21.41
C ALA A 33 8.30 -3.62 -22.18
N PRO A 34 9.43 -4.29 -21.87
CA PRO A 34 9.58 -5.46 -20.98
C PRO A 34 9.72 -5.13 -19.49
N ALA A 35 9.67 -3.85 -19.11
CA ALA A 35 9.68 -3.47 -17.72
C ALA A 35 8.37 -3.93 -17.03
N ARG A 36 8.43 -4.12 -15.70
CA ARG A 36 7.30 -4.63 -14.92
C ARG A 36 6.93 -3.73 -13.75
N VAL A 37 7.69 -2.67 -13.55
CA VAL A 37 7.51 -1.81 -12.38
C VAL A 37 6.18 -1.05 -12.46
N VAL A 38 5.47 -1.06 -11.34
CA VAL A 38 4.25 -0.29 -11.12
C VAL A 38 4.44 0.49 -9.83
N ILE A 39 4.23 1.79 -9.89
CA ILE A 39 4.43 2.69 -8.74
C ILE A 39 3.18 3.52 -8.55
N ASN A 40 2.70 3.58 -7.32
CA ASN A 40 1.56 4.41 -6.92
C ASN A 40 1.90 5.21 -5.68
N ARG A 41 1.37 6.42 -5.61
CA ARG A 41 1.26 7.19 -4.38
C ARG A 41 -0.08 6.85 -3.75
N VAL A 42 -0.08 6.45 -2.49
CA VAL A 42 -1.30 6.01 -1.80
C VAL A 42 -1.46 6.80 -0.51
N GLY A 43 -2.61 7.43 -0.36
CA GLY A 43 -2.97 8.21 0.83
C GLY A 43 -4.09 7.52 1.60
N PHE A 44 -3.82 7.19 2.87
CA PHE A 44 -4.78 6.58 3.77
C PHE A 44 -5.31 7.62 4.75
N GLU A 45 -6.61 7.81 4.79
CA GLU A 45 -7.22 8.60 5.86
C GLU A 45 -7.13 7.84 7.20
N PRO A 46 -7.30 8.52 8.34
CA PRO A 46 -7.26 7.84 9.64
C PRO A 46 -8.19 6.63 9.67
N GLY A 47 -7.67 5.50 10.15
CA GLY A 47 -8.42 4.24 10.23
C GLY A 47 -8.48 3.43 8.94
N ALA A 48 -8.12 4.01 7.81
CA ALA A 48 -8.17 3.31 6.52
C ALA A 48 -6.98 2.35 6.36
N ARG A 49 -7.20 1.24 5.65
CA ARG A 49 -6.18 0.20 5.44
C ARG A 49 -6.48 -0.65 4.23
N THR A 50 -5.45 -1.34 3.74
CA THR A 50 -5.63 -2.40 2.74
C THR A 50 -6.27 -3.64 3.35
N ALA A 51 -6.79 -4.52 2.51
CA ALA A 51 -7.02 -5.91 2.88
C ALA A 51 -5.67 -6.63 3.07
N TRP A 52 -5.69 -7.83 3.63
CA TRP A 52 -4.55 -8.73 3.58
C TRP A 52 -4.22 -9.06 2.14
N HIS A 53 -2.94 -9.10 1.78
CA HIS A 53 -2.52 -9.40 0.41
C HIS A 53 -1.06 -9.82 0.33
N THR A 54 -0.68 -10.31 -0.84
CA THR A 54 0.70 -10.67 -1.19
C THR A 54 1.07 -10.05 -2.53
N HIS A 55 2.37 -9.97 -2.79
CA HIS A 55 2.92 -9.50 -4.07
C HIS A 55 3.84 -10.58 -4.67
N PRO A 56 3.74 -10.84 -5.98
CA PRO A 56 4.54 -11.92 -6.61
C PRO A 56 6.05 -11.66 -6.54
N PHE A 57 6.49 -10.40 -6.63
CA PHE A 57 7.91 -10.03 -6.59
C PHE A 57 8.25 -9.16 -5.37
N GLY A 58 7.37 -9.13 -4.36
CA GLY A 58 7.53 -8.26 -3.22
C GLY A 58 7.08 -6.83 -3.47
N GLN A 59 7.22 -6.00 -2.45
CA GLN A 59 6.83 -4.60 -2.50
C GLN A 59 7.76 -3.78 -1.63
N THR A 60 8.09 -2.57 -2.10
CA THR A 60 8.75 -1.56 -1.28
C THR A 60 7.75 -0.45 -0.98
N LEU A 61 7.65 -0.07 0.27
CA LEU A 61 6.91 1.12 0.70
C LEU A 61 7.89 2.17 1.19
N TYR A 62 7.74 3.38 0.69
CA TYR A 62 8.44 4.55 1.20
C TYR A 62 7.42 5.52 1.79
N VAL A 63 7.44 5.72 3.11
CA VAL A 63 6.48 6.61 3.76
C VAL A 63 6.93 8.05 3.58
N ILE A 64 6.09 8.88 3.01
CA ILE A 64 6.40 10.29 2.72
C ILE A 64 5.77 11.27 3.70
N SER A 65 4.65 10.92 4.33
CA SER A 65 4.03 11.78 5.34
C SER A 65 3.13 11.00 6.27
N GLY A 66 2.93 11.55 7.47
CA GLY A 66 1.98 11.02 8.45
C GLY A 66 2.49 9.82 9.22
N VAL A 67 1.54 9.11 9.81
CA VAL A 67 1.77 7.92 10.63
C VAL A 67 0.86 6.80 10.15
N GLY A 68 1.41 5.64 9.99
CA GLY A 68 0.65 4.47 9.56
C GLY A 68 0.93 3.23 10.38
N ARG A 69 0.27 2.16 10.00
CA ARG A 69 0.42 0.84 10.59
C ARG A 69 0.70 -0.20 9.51
N PHE A 70 1.48 -1.19 9.89
CA PHE A 70 1.85 -2.31 9.03
C PHE A 70 1.86 -3.58 9.86
N GLN A 71 1.43 -4.69 9.26
CA GLN A 71 1.54 -6.00 9.91
C GLN A 71 1.80 -7.08 8.88
N THR A 72 2.80 -7.92 9.16
CA THR A 72 2.96 -9.22 8.52
C THR A 72 2.18 -10.25 9.34
N GLN A 73 1.48 -11.17 8.69
CA GLN A 73 0.73 -12.21 9.36
C GLN A 73 1.61 -12.97 10.37
N GLY A 74 1.11 -13.11 11.58
CA GLY A 74 1.83 -13.78 12.67
C GLY A 74 2.83 -12.90 13.42
N GLN A 75 3.00 -11.64 13.02
CA GLN A 75 3.87 -10.69 13.69
C GLN A 75 3.04 -9.57 14.35
N PRO A 76 3.61 -8.84 15.32
CA PRO A 76 2.92 -7.69 15.89
C PRO A 76 2.69 -6.59 14.87
N VAL A 77 1.64 -5.79 15.08
CA VAL A 77 1.43 -4.55 14.33
C VAL A 77 2.59 -3.60 14.61
N ARG A 78 3.11 -2.98 13.56
CA ARG A 78 4.21 -2.01 13.66
C ARG A 78 3.71 -0.64 13.25
N GLU A 79 4.21 0.39 13.92
CA GLU A 79 4.02 1.77 13.48
C GLU A 79 5.07 2.13 12.44
N ILE A 80 4.66 2.82 11.39
CA ILE A 80 5.53 3.34 10.33
C ILE A 80 5.30 4.84 10.19
N LYS A 81 6.37 5.58 9.88
CA LYS A 81 6.36 7.05 9.84
C LYS A 81 7.13 7.58 8.64
N ALA A 82 6.96 8.87 8.36
CA ALA A 82 7.67 9.54 7.29
C ALA A 82 9.18 9.26 7.33
N GLY A 83 9.71 8.82 6.20
CA GLY A 83 11.12 8.44 6.05
C GLY A 83 11.39 6.94 6.20
N ASP A 84 10.43 6.17 6.73
CA ASP A 84 10.58 4.72 6.84
C ASP A 84 10.50 4.05 5.48
N VAL A 85 11.32 3.04 5.28
CA VAL A 85 11.26 2.15 4.12
C VAL A 85 10.92 0.75 4.61
N ILE A 86 9.90 0.14 4.03
CA ILE A 86 9.48 -1.21 4.35
C ILE A 86 9.72 -2.08 3.12
N TRP A 87 10.53 -3.12 3.26
CA TRP A 87 10.65 -4.16 2.25
C TRP A 87 9.78 -5.36 2.64
N ILE A 88 8.87 -5.71 1.73
CA ILE A 88 7.96 -6.83 1.90
C ILE A 88 8.36 -7.91 0.90
N PRO A 89 8.89 -9.05 1.36
CA PRO A 89 9.31 -10.13 0.46
C PRO A 89 8.17 -10.71 -0.37
N PRO A 90 8.49 -11.34 -1.53
CA PRO A 90 7.48 -12.04 -2.32
C PRO A 90 6.69 -13.05 -1.48
N GLY A 91 5.37 -13.07 -1.66
CA GLY A 91 4.48 -14.02 -1.00
C GLY A 91 4.20 -13.77 0.48
N GLU A 92 4.76 -12.72 1.06
CA GLU A 92 4.49 -12.39 2.46
C GLU A 92 3.11 -11.75 2.63
N LYS A 93 2.23 -12.41 3.38
CA LYS A 93 0.88 -11.91 3.66
C LYS A 93 0.95 -10.76 4.66
N HIS A 94 0.45 -9.60 4.26
CA HIS A 94 0.57 -8.35 5.03
C HIS A 94 -0.58 -7.41 4.73
N TRP A 95 -0.68 -6.37 5.53
CA TRP A 95 -1.52 -5.20 5.28
C TRP A 95 -0.79 -3.93 5.74
N HIS A 96 -1.20 -2.79 5.23
CA HIS A 96 -0.76 -1.47 5.68
C HIS A 96 -1.90 -0.46 5.57
N GLY A 97 -1.77 0.62 6.32
CA GLY A 97 -2.79 1.66 6.36
C GLY A 97 -2.39 2.84 7.20
N GLY A 98 -3.32 3.77 7.37
CA GLY A 98 -3.17 4.91 8.27
C GLY A 98 -3.21 4.48 9.74
N ALA A 99 -2.76 5.35 10.62
CA ALA A 99 -2.97 5.20 12.05
C ALA A 99 -4.43 5.50 12.41
N PRO A 100 -4.90 5.10 13.59
CA PRO A 100 -6.31 5.32 13.96
C PRO A 100 -6.77 6.77 13.94
N THR A 101 -5.88 7.71 14.25
CA THR A 101 -6.21 9.14 14.31
C THR A 101 -5.36 10.03 13.42
N THR A 102 -4.43 9.43 12.67
CA THR A 102 -3.52 10.16 11.78
C THR A 102 -3.42 9.45 10.45
N GLY A 103 -3.58 10.17 9.36
CA GLY A 103 -3.42 9.63 8.02
C GLY A 103 -1.96 9.38 7.66
N MET A 104 -1.74 8.60 6.63
CA MET A 104 -0.40 8.28 6.11
C MET A 104 -0.41 8.28 4.59
N VAL A 105 0.68 8.76 4.01
CA VAL A 105 0.93 8.68 2.58
C VAL A 105 2.23 7.93 2.33
N HIS A 106 2.21 6.96 1.42
CA HIS A 106 3.42 6.28 0.99
C HIS A 106 3.48 6.15 -0.53
N ILE A 107 4.68 5.89 -1.03
CA ILE A 107 4.93 5.44 -2.39
C ILE A 107 5.08 3.92 -2.35
N ALA A 108 4.27 3.21 -3.12
CA ALA A 108 4.32 1.76 -3.24
C ALA A 108 4.94 1.39 -4.58
N THR A 109 5.98 0.57 -4.54
CA THR A 109 6.68 0.08 -5.72
C THR A 109 6.64 -1.43 -5.74
N GLN A 110 6.11 -2.00 -6.81
CA GLN A 110 6.04 -3.44 -7.02
C GLN A 110 6.19 -3.76 -8.49
N GLU A 111 6.36 -5.03 -8.81
CA GLU A 111 6.44 -5.51 -10.19
C GLU A 111 5.25 -6.40 -10.50
N ALA A 112 4.76 -6.30 -11.73
CA ALA A 112 3.67 -7.13 -12.22
C ALA A 112 4.17 -8.51 -12.67
N GLN A 113 3.38 -9.54 -12.40
CA GLN A 113 3.53 -10.87 -12.96
C GLN A 113 2.24 -11.19 -13.72
N ASP A 114 2.36 -11.43 -15.01
CA ASP A 114 1.20 -11.70 -15.87
C ASP A 114 0.09 -10.65 -15.73
N GLY A 115 0.49 -9.39 -15.61
CA GLY A 115 -0.42 -8.25 -15.47
C GLY A 115 -0.95 -8.00 -14.06
N LYS A 116 -0.55 -8.80 -13.07
CA LYS A 116 -1.00 -8.66 -11.67
C LYS A 116 0.14 -8.24 -10.77
N THR A 117 -0.14 -7.28 -9.89
CA THR A 117 0.82 -6.82 -8.87
C THR A 117 0.55 -7.39 -7.48
N ALA A 118 -0.66 -7.89 -7.23
CA ALA A 118 -1.08 -8.35 -5.91
C ALA A 118 -2.10 -9.49 -5.99
N ASN A 119 -2.09 -10.34 -4.96
CA ASN A 119 -3.16 -11.28 -4.68
C ASN A 119 -3.91 -10.76 -3.45
N TRP A 120 -5.15 -10.32 -3.67
CA TRP A 120 -5.99 -9.77 -2.61
C TRP A 120 -6.67 -10.89 -1.84
N MET A 121 -6.73 -10.74 -0.52
CA MET A 121 -7.30 -11.71 0.43
C MET A 121 -8.36 -11.01 1.28
N GLU A 122 -8.64 -11.55 2.48
CA GLU A 122 -9.69 -11.02 3.34
C GLU A 122 -9.38 -9.60 3.86
N HIS A 123 -10.41 -8.85 4.16
CA HIS A 123 -10.25 -7.56 4.85
C HIS A 123 -9.63 -7.76 6.23
N VAL A 124 -8.91 -6.75 6.69
CA VAL A 124 -8.37 -6.70 8.04
C VAL A 124 -9.48 -6.31 9.00
N SER A 125 -9.77 -7.16 9.98
CA SER A 125 -10.78 -6.88 10.99
C SER A 125 -10.40 -5.66 11.84
N ASP A 126 -11.39 -5.01 12.44
CA ASP A 126 -11.12 -3.92 13.38
C ASP A 126 -10.27 -4.38 14.56
N ALA A 127 -10.48 -5.60 15.03
CA ALA A 127 -9.69 -6.18 16.12
C ALA A 127 -8.21 -6.32 15.73
N ASP A 128 -7.91 -6.82 14.55
CA ASP A 128 -6.54 -6.94 14.06
C ASP A 128 -5.91 -5.57 13.82
N TYR A 129 -6.66 -4.68 13.19
CA TYR A 129 -6.19 -3.32 12.91
C TYR A 129 -5.86 -2.54 14.18
N ASN A 130 -6.69 -2.68 15.22
CA ASN A 130 -6.54 -1.96 16.50
C ASN A 130 -5.67 -2.71 17.51
N ALA A 131 -5.06 -3.82 17.13
CA ALA A 131 -4.17 -4.54 18.02
C ALA A 131 -3.01 -3.64 18.47
N LYS A 132 -2.51 -3.92 19.68
CA LYS A 132 -1.43 -3.14 20.27
C LYS A 132 -0.18 -3.20 19.39
N VAL A 133 0.40 -2.03 19.12
CA VAL A 133 1.69 -1.93 18.43
C VAL A 133 2.77 -2.57 19.30
N GLY A 134 3.50 -3.49 18.69
CA GLY A 134 4.57 -4.22 19.34
C GLY A 134 5.96 -3.82 18.89
#